data_d3ae71844dea9ad81fa1ca2f507b347b
#
_entry.id   d3ae71844dea9ad81fa1ca2f507b347b
#
_cell.length_a   1.000
_cell.length_b   1.000
_cell.length_c   1.000
_cell.angle_alpha   90.00
_cell.angle_beta   90.00
_cell.angle_gamma   90.00
#
_symmetry.space_group_name_H-M   'P 1'
#
loop_
_entity.id
_entity.type
_entity.pdbx_description
1 polymer ?
#
loop_
_entity_poly.entity_id
_entity_poly.type
_entity_poly.pdbx_seq_one_letter_code
_entity_poly.pdbx_strand_id
1 'polypeptide(L)'
;LFNQVLGGHKPYLLTLRKQAPEFKLVVFPESVPIDKNKRNIELMVTHLRKGGSLPLKIVAIRQGAFNGSIKVIAENLPKGVYLENAEFKKGQNSITAYLVSSDNVQDFIGDIKFLGLAKIEGNEVKVLAKTSVTRHRVGDYNNEPVLARLAAATVLSVNANEPEPVKITP
;
A
#
# COMPACT_ATOMS: atom_id res chain seq x y z
N LEU A 1 49.45 -15.58 28.60
CA LEU A 1 48.42 -15.10 29.53
C LEU A 1 47.18 -14.76 28.71
N PHE A 2 46.26 -15.74 28.56
CA PHE A 2 44.96 -15.51 27.99
C PHE A 2 44.08 -14.84 29.01
N ASN A 3 43.78 -13.58 28.82
CA ASN A 3 42.81 -12.88 29.61
C ASN A 3 41.42 -13.25 29.05
N GLN A 4 40.81 -14.33 29.56
CA GLN A 4 39.39 -14.58 29.34
C GLN A 4 38.61 -13.51 30.10
N VAL A 5 38.16 -12.51 29.37
CA VAL A 5 37.08 -11.64 29.86
C VAL A 5 35.86 -12.53 29.93
N LEU A 6 35.55 -13.03 31.09
CA LEU A 6 34.27 -13.65 31.41
C LEU A 6 33.19 -12.63 31.11
N GLY A 7 32.60 -12.76 29.92
CA GLY A 7 31.46 -11.95 29.53
C GLY A 7 30.37 -12.13 30.57
N GLY A 8 30.05 -11.06 31.28
CA GLY A 8 28.95 -11.06 32.23
C GLY A 8 27.71 -11.62 31.55
N HIS A 9 27.05 -12.57 32.18
CA HIS A 9 25.76 -13.08 31.73
C HIS A 9 24.82 -11.91 31.59
N LYS A 10 24.58 -11.49 30.36
CA LYS A 10 23.52 -10.52 30.06
C LYS A 10 22.21 -11.29 30.16
N PRO A 11 21.39 -11.05 31.17
CA PRO A 11 20.09 -11.68 31.24
C PRO A 11 19.26 -11.19 30.04
N TYR A 12 18.75 -12.11 29.23
CA TYR A 12 17.78 -11.80 28.17
C TYR A 12 16.45 -12.44 28.53
N LEU A 13 15.40 -11.68 28.37
CA LEU A 13 14.05 -12.14 28.57
C LEU A 13 13.52 -12.71 27.26
N LEU A 14 13.35 -14.02 27.17
CA LEU A 14 12.63 -14.67 26.08
C LEU A 14 11.15 -14.73 26.43
N THR A 15 10.33 -13.95 25.72
CA THR A 15 8.89 -14.00 25.85
C THR A 15 8.29 -14.78 24.70
N LEU A 16 7.72 -15.94 24.98
CA LEU A 16 6.94 -16.72 24.00
C LEU A 16 5.47 -16.37 24.15
N ARG A 17 4.88 -15.84 23.09
CA ARG A 17 3.43 -15.57 23.02
C ARG A 17 2.82 -16.28 21.83
N LYS A 18 1.64 -16.86 22.03
CA LYS A 18 0.83 -17.30 20.88
C LYS A 18 0.48 -16.06 20.06
N GLN A 19 0.81 -16.09 18.79
CA GLN A 19 0.45 -14.98 17.90
C GLN A 19 -1.07 -14.91 17.75
N ALA A 20 -1.66 -13.77 18.11
CA ALA A 20 -3.08 -13.54 17.91
C ALA A 20 -3.39 -13.44 16.40
N PRO A 21 -4.57 -13.88 15.97
CA PRO A 21 -5.03 -13.67 14.60
C PRO A 21 -5.05 -12.17 14.28
N GLU A 22 -4.29 -11.75 13.27
CA GLU A 22 -4.24 -10.35 12.83
C GLU A 22 -3.95 -10.24 11.32
N PHE A 23 -4.12 -9.05 10.77
CA PHE A 23 -3.69 -8.75 9.41
C PHE A 23 -3.12 -7.33 9.32
N LYS A 24 -2.28 -7.11 8.31
CA LYS A 24 -1.77 -5.80 7.91
C LYS A 24 -2.06 -5.61 6.43
N LEU A 25 -2.27 -4.37 6.02
CA LEU A 25 -2.53 -4.03 4.62
C LEU A 25 -1.49 -3.06 4.11
N VAL A 26 -1.10 -3.27 2.86
CA VAL A 26 -0.26 -2.35 2.10
C VAL A 26 -0.94 -2.07 0.77
N VAL A 27 -1.08 -0.78 0.43
CA VAL A 27 -1.69 -0.30 -0.80
C VAL A 27 -0.62 0.32 -1.69
N PHE A 28 -0.58 -0.12 -2.93
CA PHE A 28 0.33 0.37 -3.97
C PHE A 28 -0.49 0.91 -5.13
N PRO A 29 -0.36 2.18 -5.53
CA PRO A 29 -0.81 2.61 -6.84
C PRO A 29 -0.10 1.77 -7.91
N GLU A 30 -0.86 1.18 -8.82
CA GLU A 30 -0.30 0.36 -9.88
C GLU A 30 0.06 1.27 -11.04
N SER A 31 1.34 1.57 -11.21
CA SER A 31 1.80 2.29 -12.39
C SER A 31 1.85 1.34 -13.59
N VAL A 32 1.41 1.81 -14.75
CA VAL A 32 1.63 1.09 -16.01
C VAL A 32 3.14 0.93 -16.20
N PRO A 33 3.67 -0.29 -16.42
CA PRO A 33 5.10 -0.47 -16.60
C PRO A 33 5.54 0.25 -17.88
N ILE A 34 6.23 1.37 -17.71
CA ILE A 34 6.92 2.07 -18.79
C ILE A 34 8.17 1.27 -19.11
N ASP A 35 8.18 0.56 -20.22
CA ASP A 35 9.29 -0.19 -20.81
C ASP A 35 10.15 -1.03 -19.83
N LYS A 36 10.28 -2.31 -20.15
CA LYS A 36 11.03 -3.31 -19.36
C LYS A 36 12.51 -2.96 -19.14
N ASN A 37 13.06 -2.04 -19.92
CA ASN A 37 14.47 -1.70 -19.93
C ASN A 37 14.82 -0.37 -19.26
N LYS A 38 13.83 0.40 -18.80
CA LYS A 38 14.10 1.69 -18.14
C LYS A 38 14.17 1.53 -16.62
N ARG A 39 15.36 1.75 -16.12
CA ARG A 39 15.79 1.76 -14.72
C ARG A 39 15.34 3.05 -14.03
N ASN A 40 14.04 3.25 -13.82
CA ASN A 40 13.54 4.50 -13.30
C ASN A 40 12.97 4.32 -11.89
N ILE A 41 13.15 5.36 -11.08
CA ILE A 41 12.37 5.55 -9.87
C ILE A 41 10.93 5.74 -10.32
N GLU A 42 10.07 4.78 -9.98
CA GLU A 42 8.64 4.91 -10.18
C GLU A 42 8.08 5.74 -9.04
N LEU A 43 7.77 6.99 -9.33
CA LEU A 43 6.97 7.82 -8.43
C LEU A 43 5.54 7.27 -8.45
N MET A 44 5.12 6.72 -7.33
CA MET A 44 3.75 6.24 -7.16
C MET A 44 2.85 7.43 -6.81
N VAL A 45 2.54 8.24 -7.82
CA VAL A 45 1.63 9.37 -7.66
C VAL A 45 0.20 8.86 -7.80
N THR A 46 -0.61 9.13 -6.80
CA THR A 46 -2.04 8.81 -6.83
C THR A 46 -2.77 9.94 -7.54
N HIS A 47 -2.70 9.92 -8.86
CA HIS A 47 -3.40 10.86 -9.73
C HIS A 47 -4.58 10.16 -10.40
N LEU A 48 -5.76 10.73 -10.27
CA LEU A 48 -7.00 10.21 -10.84
C LEU A 48 -7.62 11.26 -11.77
N ARG A 49 -7.78 10.91 -13.05
CA ARG A 49 -8.49 11.75 -13.99
C ARG A 49 -9.99 11.71 -13.72
N LYS A 50 -10.68 12.83 -13.91
CA LYS A 50 -12.17 12.87 -13.91
C LYS A 50 -12.72 11.89 -14.94
N GLY A 51 -13.72 11.10 -14.53
CA GLY A 51 -14.27 10.02 -15.37
C GLY A 51 -13.35 8.82 -15.58
N GLY A 52 -12.20 8.80 -14.89
CA GLY A 52 -11.20 7.73 -15.01
C GLY A 52 -11.16 6.76 -13.84
N SER A 53 -10.25 5.81 -13.95
CA SER A 53 -9.97 4.84 -12.89
C SER A 53 -8.46 4.69 -12.67
N LEU A 54 -8.07 4.51 -11.41
CA LEU A 54 -6.70 4.28 -10.98
C LEU A 54 -6.62 2.91 -10.32
N PRO A 55 -5.88 1.94 -10.86
CA PRO A 55 -5.69 0.64 -10.25
C PRO A 55 -4.79 0.75 -9.01
N LEU A 56 -5.20 0.06 -7.96
CA LEU A 56 -4.48 -0.06 -6.70
C LEU A 56 -4.23 -1.54 -6.41
N LYS A 57 -3.00 -1.95 -6.29
CA LYS A 57 -2.67 -3.27 -5.76
C LYS A 57 -2.70 -3.22 -4.25
N ILE A 58 -3.52 -4.05 -3.63
CA ILE A 58 -3.62 -4.16 -2.19
C ILE A 58 -3.11 -5.54 -1.77
N VAL A 59 -2.18 -5.55 -0.82
CA VAL A 59 -1.59 -6.79 -0.27
C VAL A 59 -2.00 -6.93 1.19
N ALA A 60 -2.50 -8.11 1.54
CA ALA A 60 -2.82 -8.48 2.91
C ALA A 60 -1.73 -9.42 3.46
N ILE A 61 -1.12 -9.01 4.56
CA ILE A 61 -0.17 -9.81 5.34
C ILE A 61 -0.96 -10.38 6.52
N ARG A 62 -1.25 -11.68 6.47
CA ARG A 62 -2.05 -12.39 7.47
C ARG A 62 -1.14 -13.03 8.50
N GLN A 63 -1.48 -12.96 9.77
CA GLN A 63 -0.70 -13.48 10.90
C GLN A 63 -1.60 -14.23 11.87
N GLY A 64 -1.02 -15.10 12.71
CA GLY A 64 -1.75 -15.85 13.74
C GLY A 64 -2.86 -16.74 13.21
N ALA A 65 -2.68 -17.34 12.03
CA ALA A 65 -3.66 -18.19 11.34
C ALA A 65 -4.96 -17.45 10.91
N PHE A 66 -4.98 -16.11 10.90
CA PHE A 66 -6.11 -15.36 10.36
C PHE A 66 -6.27 -15.64 8.86
N ASN A 67 -7.45 -16.11 8.47
CA ASN A 67 -7.76 -16.47 7.08
C ASN A 67 -9.12 -15.94 6.60
N GLY A 68 -9.74 -15.03 7.35
CA GLY A 68 -11.05 -14.45 7.04
C GLY A 68 -11.05 -13.51 5.83
N SER A 69 -12.24 -13.11 5.37
CA SER A 69 -12.39 -12.04 4.39
C SER A 69 -12.00 -10.70 5.00
N ILE A 70 -11.56 -9.76 4.15
CA ILE A 70 -11.23 -8.39 4.56
C ILE A 70 -11.89 -7.45 3.55
N LYS A 71 -12.74 -6.56 4.03
CA LYS A 71 -13.28 -5.45 3.23
C LYS A 71 -12.37 -4.24 3.37
N VAL A 72 -11.98 -3.64 2.26
CA VAL A 72 -11.20 -2.40 2.28
C VAL A 72 -12.10 -1.22 1.96
N ILE A 73 -11.99 -0.17 2.75
CA ILE A 73 -12.66 1.11 2.51
C ILE A 73 -11.63 2.23 2.39
N ALA A 74 -11.99 3.29 1.71
CA ALA A 74 -11.19 4.51 1.67
C ALA A 74 -11.90 5.64 2.41
N GLU A 75 -11.16 6.40 3.19
CA GLU A 75 -11.63 7.59 3.91
C GLU A 75 -11.08 8.86 3.26
N ASN A 76 -11.80 9.97 3.43
CA ASN A 76 -11.49 11.29 2.89
C ASN A 76 -11.53 11.38 1.36
N LEU A 77 -12.28 10.50 0.70
CA LEU A 77 -12.50 10.63 -0.74
C LEU A 77 -13.41 11.85 -1.04
N PRO A 78 -13.12 12.62 -2.11
CA PRO A 78 -14.03 13.66 -2.54
C PRO A 78 -15.34 13.05 -3.07
N LYS A 79 -16.42 13.83 -3.01
CA LYS A 79 -17.72 13.40 -3.56
C LYS A 79 -17.59 13.05 -5.04
N GLY A 80 -18.05 11.87 -5.43
CA GLY A 80 -17.95 11.37 -6.80
C GLY A 80 -16.70 10.51 -7.06
N VAL A 81 -15.86 10.26 -6.03
CA VAL A 81 -14.79 9.26 -6.09
C VAL A 81 -15.12 8.11 -5.13
N TYR A 82 -14.93 6.89 -5.58
CA TYR A 82 -15.23 5.68 -4.80
C TYR A 82 -14.23 4.57 -5.09
N LEU A 83 -14.19 3.59 -4.19
CA LEU A 83 -13.30 2.44 -4.28
C LEU A 83 -14.10 1.20 -4.70
N GLU A 84 -13.68 0.55 -5.78
CA GLU A 84 -14.28 -0.67 -6.31
C GLU A 84 -13.37 -1.90 -6.16
N ASN A 85 -13.97 -3.10 -6.19
CA ASN A 85 -13.28 -4.39 -6.10
C ASN A 85 -12.36 -4.52 -4.88
N ALA A 86 -12.75 -3.91 -3.77
CA ALA A 86 -11.92 -3.74 -2.57
C ALA A 86 -12.25 -4.78 -1.48
N GLU A 87 -12.42 -6.04 -1.86
CA GLU A 87 -12.70 -7.11 -0.91
C GLU A 87 -11.80 -8.33 -1.16
N PHE A 88 -11.13 -8.76 -0.10
CA PHE A 88 -10.39 -10.01 -0.07
C PHE A 88 -11.32 -11.16 0.30
N LYS A 89 -11.34 -12.19 -0.51
CA LYS A 89 -11.93 -13.47 -0.14
C LYS A 89 -11.07 -14.17 0.91
N LYS A 90 -11.65 -15.18 1.57
CA LYS A 90 -10.92 -16.05 2.50
C LYS A 90 -9.65 -16.60 1.84
N GLY A 91 -8.51 -16.45 2.52
CA GLY A 91 -7.20 -16.93 2.05
C GLY A 91 -6.53 -16.09 0.96
N GLN A 92 -7.19 -15.11 0.42
CA GLN A 92 -6.60 -14.24 -0.61
C GLN A 92 -5.65 -13.24 0.00
N ASN A 93 -4.44 -13.10 -0.57
CA ASN A 93 -3.37 -12.24 -0.04
C ASN A 93 -3.13 -10.99 -0.91
N SER A 94 -3.68 -10.92 -2.09
CA SER A 94 -3.61 -9.70 -2.92
C SER A 94 -4.85 -9.52 -3.77
N ILE A 95 -5.24 -8.27 -4.00
CA ILE A 95 -6.31 -7.86 -4.90
C ILE A 95 -5.85 -6.66 -5.70
N THR A 96 -6.50 -6.42 -6.85
CA THR A 96 -6.46 -5.13 -7.53
C THR A 96 -7.82 -4.46 -7.33
N ALA A 97 -7.81 -3.36 -6.59
CA ALA A 97 -8.95 -2.47 -6.41
C ALA A 97 -8.81 -1.26 -7.33
N TYR A 98 -9.89 -0.50 -7.53
CA TYR A 98 -9.87 0.66 -8.40
C TYR A 98 -10.44 1.87 -7.67
N LEU A 99 -9.69 2.98 -7.66
CA LEU A 99 -10.28 4.28 -7.39
C LEU A 99 -10.94 4.76 -8.67
N VAL A 100 -12.24 5.00 -8.63
CA VAL A 100 -13.05 5.41 -9.78
C VAL A 100 -13.60 6.79 -9.52
N SER A 101 -13.54 7.66 -10.52
CA SER A 101 -14.02 9.01 -10.48
C SER A 101 -15.17 9.21 -11.48
N SER A 102 -16.23 9.91 -11.07
CA SER A 102 -17.25 10.39 -11.99
C SER A 102 -16.74 11.59 -12.82
N ASP A 103 -17.37 11.84 -13.96
CA ASP A 103 -17.00 12.96 -14.86
C ASP A 103 -17.16 14.33 -14.18
N ASN A 104 -18.15 14.45 -13.29
CA ASN A 104 -18.55 15.72 -12.65
C ASN A 104 -17.88 15.96 -11.29
N VAL A 105 -16.84 15.21 -10.95
CA VAL A 105 -16.10 15.43 -9.69
C VAL A 105 -15.39 16.79 -9.74
N GLN A 106 -15.38 17.50 -8.63
CA GLN A 106 -14.59 18.73 -8.51
C GLN A 106 -13.11 18.42 -8.38
N ASP A 107 -12.26 19.37 -8.81
CA ASP A 107 -10.82 19.26 -8.58
C ASP A 107 -10.53 19.07 -7.09
N PHE A 108 -9.66 18.13 -6.78
CA PHE A 108 -9.33 17.75 -5.42
C PHE A 108 -7.84 17.47 -5.28
N ILE A 109 -7.27 17.94 -4.21
CA ILE A 109 -5.95 17.52 -3.73
C ILE A 109 -6.07 17.36 -2.23
N GLY A 110 -5.78 16.16 -1.72
CA GLY A 110 -5.89 15.91 -0.29
C GLY A 110 -5.45 14.51 0.10
N ASP A 111 -5.26 14.33 1.41
CA ASP A 111 -4.87 13.06 2.00
C ASP A 111 -6.04 12.08 2.06
N ILE A 112 -5.85 10.90 1.51
CA ILE A 112 -6.77 9.77 1.64
C ILE A 112 -6.15 8.66 2.46
N LYS A 113 -6.99 7.85 3.11
CA LYS A 113 -6.58 6.71 3.92
C LYS A 113 -7.35 5.47 3.50
N PHE A 114 -6.70 4.33 3.60
CA PHE A 114 -7.33 3.03 3.36
C PHE A 114 -7.40 2.24 4.66
N LEU A 115 -8.53 1.57 4.89
CA LEU A 115 -8.78 0.81 6.10
C LEU A 115 -9.31 -0.56 5.75
N GLY A 116 -8.75 -1.58 6.37
CA GLY A 116 -9.25 -2.94 6.29
C GLY A 116 -10.20 -3.24 7.44
N LEU A 117 -11.33 -3.82 7.12
CA LEU A 117 -12.36 -4.26 8.07
C LEU A 117 -12.47 -5.77 7.98
N ALA A 118 -12.37 -6.47 9.10
CA ALA A 118 -12.54 -7.92 9.16
C ALA A 118 -13.16 -8.34 10.49
N LYS A 119 -13.75 -9.54 10.52
CA LYS A 119 -14.17 -10.19 11.76
C LYS A 119 -13.08 -11.16 12.21
N ILE A 120 -12.56 -10.97 13.42
CA ILE A 120 -11.58 -11.83 14.06
C ILE A 120 -12.15 -12.30 15.39
N GLU A 121 -12.30 -13.60 15.56
CA GLU A 121 -12.89 -14.21 16.77
C GLU A 121 -14.23 -13.58 17.17
N GLY A 122 -15.06 -13.25 16.16
CA GLY A 122 -16.40 -12.63 16.38
C GLY A 122 -16.39 -11.11 16.52
N ASN A 123 -15.24 -10.47 16.72
CA ASN A 123 -15.11 -9.03 16.87
C ASN A 123 -14.79 -8.34 15.54
N GLU A 124 -15.34 -7.16 15.33
CA GLU A 124 -14.94 -6.30 14.21
C GLU A 124 -13.60 -5.64 14.51
N VAL A 125 -12.66 -5.83 13.59
CA VAL A 125 -11.32 -5.25 13.65
C VAL A 125 -11.12 -4.31 12.47
N LYS A 126 -10.68 -3.10 12.78
CA LYS A 126 -10.35 -2.05 11.80
C LYS A 126 -8.84 -1.80 11.81
N VAL A 127 -8.19 -1.96 10.66
CA VAL A 127 -6.74 -1.80 10.51
C VAL A 127 -6.44 -0.72 9.48
N LEU A 128 -5.65 0.28 9.85
CA LEU A 128 -5.14 1.28 8.92
C LEU A 128 -4.11 0.65 7.98
N ALA A 129 -4.38 0.70 6.68
CA ALA A 129 -3.43 0.27 5.68
C ALA A 129 -2.24 1.24 5.57
N LYS A 130 -1.06 0.70 5.29
CA LYS A 130 0.07 1.51 4.86
C LYS A 130 0.02 1.70 3.35
N THR A 131 0.38 2.87 2.87
CA THR A 131 0.48 3.18 1.44
C THR A 131 1.93 3.31 1.04
N SER A 132 2.28 2.90 -0.17
CA SER A 132 3.61 3.15 -0.70
C SER A 132 3.63 4.49 -1.43
N VAL A 133 4.59 5.35 -1.09
CA VAL A 133 4.76 6.66 -1.75
C VAL A 133 5.92 6.67 -2.74
N THR A 134 6.85 5.74 -2.62
CA THR A 134 7.94 5.55 -3.57
C THR A 134 8.32 4.10 -3.68
N ARG A 135 8.60 3.66 -4.90
CA ARG A 135 9.23 2.39 -5.17
C ARG A 135 10.56 2.65 -5.86
N HIS A 136 11.63 2.28 -5.20
CA HIS A 136 12.97 2.37 -5.79
C HIS A 136 13.28 1.09 -6.52
N ARG A 137 13.45 1.16 -7.83
CA ARG A 137 13.96 0.07 -8.64
C ARG A 137 15.40 0.37 -8.96
N VAL A 138 16.32 -0.39 -8.41
CA VAL A 138 17.74 -0.23 -8.69
C VAL A 138 18.12 -1.02 -9.92
N GLY A 139 19.18 -0.56 -10.61
CA GLY A 139 19.53 -1.01 -11.93
C GLY A 139 19.96 -2.46 -12.09
N ASP A 140 20.28 -3.15 -11.02
CA ASP A 140 20.58 -4.59 -11.01
C ASP A 140 19.50 -5.33 -10.22
N TYR A 141 18.44 -5.69 -10.94
CA TYR A 141 17.28 -6.35 -10.30
C TYR A 141 17.53 -7.78 -9.84
N ASN A 142 18.69 -8.33 -10.08
CA ASN A 142 19.00 -9.67 -9.61
C ASN A 142 19.52 -9.68 -8.18
N ASN A 143 20.09 -8.58 -7.71
CA ASN A 143 20.80 -8.51 -6.43
C ASN A 143 20.33 -7.41 -5.48
N GLU A 144 19.48 -6.47 -5.91
CA GLU A 144 19.06 -5.37 -5.04
C GLU A 144 17.58 -5.42 -4.67
N PRO A 145 17.25 -5.30 -3.37
CA PRO A 145 15.86 -5.32 -2.92
C PRO A 145 15.12 -4.07 -3.40
N VAL A 146 13.88 -4.26 -3.82
CA VAL A 146 12.96 -3.15 -4.08
C VAL A 146 12.64 -2.46 -2.75
N LEU A 147 13.05 -1.21 -2.60
CA LEU A 147 12.76 -0.40 -1.42
C LEU A 147 11.46 0.38 -1.65
N ALA A 148 10.50 0.21 -0.75
CA ALA A 148 9.28 1.00 -0.70
C ALA A 148 9.24 1.82 0.59
N ARG A 149 8.96 3.13 0.47
CA ARG A 149 8.65 3.95 1.64
C ARG A 149 7.15 3.86 1.92
N LEU A 150 6.82 3.48 3.14
CA LEU A 150 5.43 3.34 3.58
C LEU A 150 4.99 4.55 4.40
N ALA A 151 3.78 5.03 4.12
CA ALA A 151 3.11 6.11 4.84
C ALA A 151 1.73 5.65 5.35
N ALA A 152 1.14 6.42 6.27
CA ALA A 152 -0.19 6.14 6.81
C ALA A 152 -1.32 6.72 5.94
N ALA A 153 -0.98 7.65 5.05
CA ALA A 153 -1.89 8.27 4.10
C ALA A 153 -1.16 8.53 2.79
N THR A 154 -1.90 8.75 1.72
CA THR A 154 -1.36 9.20 0.43
C THR A 154 -2.15 10.39 -0.07
N VAL A 155 -1.47 11.29 -0.78
CA VAL A 155 -2.14 12.42 -1.43
C VAL A 155 -2.81 11.92 -2.70
N LEU A 156 -4.11 12.13 -2.81
CA LEU A 156 -4.87 11.93 -4.05
C LEU A 156 -5.01 13.28 -4.76
N SER A 157 -4.65 13.31 -6.04
CA SER A 157 -4.97 14.42 -6.94
C SER A 157 -6.05 13.98 -7.92
N VAL A 158 -7.12 14.75 -8.03
CA VAL A 158 -8.19 14.53 -9.03
C VAL A 158 -8.37 15.78 -9.85
N ASN A 159 -8.18 15.70 -11.16
CA ASN A 159 -8.43 16.81 -12.09
C ASN A 159 -8.76 16.30 -13.50
N ALA A 160 -9.08 17.22 -14.42
CA ALA A 160 -9.40 16.87 -15.79
C ALA A 160 -8.17 16.63 -16.68
N ASN A 161 -7.00 17.08 -16.24
CA ASN A 161 -5.78 17.03 -17.03
C ASN A 161 -5.11 15.68 -16.90
N GLU A 162 -4.56 15.17 -17.98
CA GLU A 162 -3.54 14.14 -17.92
C GLU A 162 -2.21 14.82 -17.62
N PRO A 163 -1.31 14.18 -16.85
CA PRO A 163 0.05 14.67 -16.74
C PRO A 163 0.67 14.61 -18.14
N GLU A 164 0.75 15.78 -18.81
CA GLU A 164 1.43 15.85 -20.09
C GLU A 164 2.91 15.54 -19.89
N PRO A 165 3.50 14.70 -20.76
CA PRO A 165 4.94 14.53 -20.75
C PRO A 165 5.59 15.88 -21.00
N VAL A 166 6.57 16.25 -20.18
CA VAL A 166 7.36 17.48 -20.35
C VAL A 166 7.97 17.47 -21.76
N LYS A 167 7.48 18.31 -22.64
CA LYS A 167 8.11 18.54 -23.94
C LYS A 167 9.35 19.39 -23.73
N ILE A 168 10.53 18.81 -23.82
CA ILE A 168 11.78 19.55 -23.90
C ILE A 168 11.86 20.07 -25.35
N THR A 169 11.66 21.36 -25.53
CA THR A 169 11.94 22.03 -26.79
C THR A 169 13.46 22.25 -26.85
N PRO A 170 14.14 21.86 -27.94
CA PRO A 170 15.59 22.07 -28.10
C PRO A 170 15.95 23.54 -28.24
#